data_69b75d528c67a503f419a0dc1d32639b
#
_entry.id   69b75d528c67a503f419a0dc1d32639b
#
_cell.length_a   1.000
_cell.length_b   1.000
_cell.length_c   1.000
_cell.angle_alpha   90.00
_cell.angle_beta   90.00
_cell.angle_gamma   90.00
#
_symmetry.space_group_name_H-M   'P 1'
#
loop_
_entity.id
_entity.type
_entity.pdbx_description
1 polymer ?
#
loop_
_entity_poly.entity_id
_entity_poly.type
_entity_poly.pdbx_seq_one_letter_code
_entity_poly.pdbx_strand_id
1 'polypeptide(L)'
;LSRERGKSNGLDLHRINWGNYDLVVIDESHNFRNGGEVYGEDRRENRYLRLMNRVIRTGVKTKVLMLSATPVNNRFVDLRNQLELAYEGDSKQLHDKLETKRTIDEIFRNAQKVFNQWNKQDDGERTTDSLLKSLDFDFFEVLDSVTIARSRRHIEKYYNMGEIGSFPERLKPLSLRPRLSDLENAINYSEIYEQLMKLNLSVYIPTDFIFPSQLAKYVDQSININRAGREQGIRRLMSINLLKRLESSVESFRLTVGRV
;
A
#
# COMPACT_ATOMS: atom_id res chain seq x y z
N LEU A 1 -10.08 -10.66 -8.87
CA LEU A 1 -10.69 -9.33 -8.82
C LEU A 1 -10.07 -8.30 -9.78
N SER A 2 -8.80 -8.44 -10.17
CA SER A 2 -8.16 -7.54 -11.15
C SER A 2 -8.59 -7.78 -12.59
N ARG A 3 -9.16 -8.95 -12.89
CA ARG A 3 -9.68 -9.34 -14.22
C ARG A 3 -11.10 -9.87 -14.10
N GLU A 4 -11.96 -9.48 -15.01
CA GLU A 4 -13.36 -9.95 -15.06
C GLU A 4 -13.53 -11.18 -15.93
N ARG A 5 -12.65 -11.37 -16.87
CA ARG A 5 -12.72 -12.44 -17.88
C ARG A 5 -11.37 -13.15 -17.98
N GLY A 6 -11.43 -14.38 -18.40
CA GLY A 6 -10.26 -15.22 -18.58
C GLY A 6 -10.11 -16.30 -17.53
N LYS A 7 -9.06 -17.11 -17.62
CA LYS A 7 -8.75 -18.19 -16.69
C LYS A 7 -7.67 -17.76 -15.71
N SER A 8 -7.84 -18.11 -14.45
CA SER A 8 -6.84 -17.97 -13.41
C SER A 8 -6.76 -19.30 -12.63
N ASN A 9 -5.58 -19.90 -12.55
CA ASN A 9 -5.37 -21.21 -11.90
C ASN A 9 -6.35 -22.28 -12.38
N GLY A 10 -6.64 -22.33 -13.69
CA GLY A 10 -7.57 -23.29 -14.28
C GLY A 10 -9.07 -22.93 -14.14
N LEU A 11 -9.41 -21.94 -13.33
CA LEU A 11 -10.79 -21.49 -13.12
C LEU A 11 -11.17 -20.39 -14.12
N ASP A 12 -12.36 -20.51 -14.68
CA ASP A 12 -12.95 -19.48 -15.53
C ASP A 12 -13.61 -18.42 -14.63
N LEU A 13 -13.02 -17.22 -14.60
CA LEU A 13 -13.45 -16.13 -13.72
C LEU A 13 -14.87 -15.65 -14.00
N HIS A 14 -15.36 -15.83 -15.23
CA HIS A 14 -16.72 -15.46 -15.61
C HIS A 14 -17.79 -16.37 -14.98
N ARG A 15 -17.41 -17.62 -14.63
CA ARG A 15 -18.34 -18.61 -14.05
C ARG A 15 -18.39 -18.56 -12.53
N ILE A 16 -17.56 -17.72 -11.90
CA ILE A 16 -17.53 -17.63 -10.44
C ILE A 16 -18.68 -16.71 -9.99
N ASN A 17 -19.55 -17.23 -9.15
CA ASN A 17 -20.53 -16.40 -8.44
C ASN A 17 -19.83 -15.77 -7.22
N TRP A 18 -19.31 -14.58 -7.42
CA TRP A 18 -18.53 -13.85 -6.42
C TRP A 18 -19.33 -13.46 -5.17
N GLY A 19 -20.65 -13.39 -5.24
CA GLY A 19 -21.52 -13.08 -4.11
C GLY A 19 -21.93 -14.29 -3.26
N ASN A 20 -21.43 -15.49 -3.55
CA ASN A 20 -21.84 -16.73 -2.88
C ASN A 20 -20.75 -17.29 -1.93
N TYR A 21 -20.14 -16.41 -1.16
CA TYR A 21 -19.10 -16.79 -0.19
C TYR A 21 -19.43 -16.24 1.19
N ASP A 22 -19.45 -17.11 2.21
CA ASP A 22 -19.67 -16.73 3.61
C ASP A 22 -18.45 -16.07 4.25
N LEU A 23 -17.27 -16.39 3.74
CA LEU A 23 -16.00 -15.86 4.22
C LEU A 23 -15.06 -15.51 3.06
N VAL A 24 -14.51 -14.32 3.12
CA VAL A 24 -13.40 -13.89 2.25
C VAL A 24 -12.15 -13.64 3.10
N VAL A 25 -11.07 -14.34 2.77
CA VAL A 25 -9.76 -14.13 3.38
C VAL A 25 -8.91 -13.31 2.42
N ILE A 26 -8.41 -12.18 2.87
CA ILE A 26 -7.59 -11.26 2.08
C ILE A 26 -6.18 -11.27 2.65
N ASP A 27 -5.27 -11.95 1.97
CA ASP A 27 -3.84 -11.85 2.26
C ASP A 27 -3.27 -10.56 1.66
N GLU A 28 -2.29 -9.97 2.35
CA GLU A 28 -1.72 -8.66 2.02
C GLU A 28 -2.80 -7.57 1.84
N SER A 29 -3.70 -7.48 2.81
CA SER A 29 -4.88 -6.59 2.76
C SER A 29 -4.53 -5.11 2.61
N HIS A 30 -3.29 -4.72 2.91
CA HIS A 30 -2.79 -3.37 2.67
C HIS A 30 -2.87 -2.94 1.18
N ASN A 31 -3.02 -3.89 0.25
CA ASN A 31 -3.30 -3.58 -1.16
C ASN A 31 -4.67 -2.93 -1.40
N PHE A 32 -5.57 -2.97 -0.42
CA PHE A 32 -6.89 -2.35 -0.45
C PHE A 32 -6.98 -1.04 0.36
N ARG A 33 -5.86 -0.54 0.88
CA ARG A 33 -5.79 0.67 1.71
C ARG A 33 -6.31 1.96 1.04
N ASN A 34 -6.25 2.05 -0.29
CA ASN A 34 -6.64 3.27 -1.02
C ASN A 34 -8.17 3.46 -1.09
N GLY A 35 -8.96 2.50 -0.63
CA GLY A 35 -10.41 2.63 -0.62
C GLY A 35 -11.04 2.67 -2.01
N GLY A 36 -12.29 3.18 -2.04
CA GLY A 36 -13.11 3.27 -3.24
C GLY A 36 -12.99 4.59 -4.01
N GLU A 37 -12.10 5.50 -3.61
CA GLU A 37 -11.94 6.77 -4.31
C GLU A 37 -11.41 6.56 -5.73
N VAL A 38 -12.16 7.09 -6.71
CA VAL A 38 -11.80 7.06 -8.12
C VAL A 38 -11.30 8.45 -8.50
N TYR A 39 -10.03 8.56 -8.82
CA TYR A 39 -9.42 9.82 -9.26
C TYR A 39 -9.42 9.91 -10.79
N GLY A 40 -9.87 11.04 -11.32
CA GLY A 40 -9.87 11.35 -12.76
C GLY A 40 -11.17 10.98 -13.50
N GLU A 41 -11.14 11.14 -14.82
CA GLU A 41 -12.28 10.89 -15.70
C GLU A 41 -12.58 9.39 -15.92
N ASP A 42 -11.65 8.51 -15.55
CA ASP A 42 -11.79 7.06 -15.72
C ASP A 42 -12.67 6.48 -14.59
N ARG A 43 -13.98 6.45 -14.82
CA ARG A 43 -15.00 5.93 -13.88
C ARG A 43 -14.98 4.41 -13.69
N ARG A 44 -13.90 3.72 -14.07
CA ARG A 44 -13.82 2.28 -13.89
C ARG A 44 -13.72 1.92 -12.42
N GLU A 45 -14.53 0.95 -12.02
CA GLU A 45 -14.49 0.35 -10.69
C GLU A 45 -13.06 -0.15 -10.38
N ASN A 46 -12.44 0.37 -9.33
CA ASN A 46 -11.17 -0.13 -8.86
C ASN A 46 -11.32 -1.50 -8.16
N ARG A 47 -10.22 -2.16 -7.81
CA ARG A 47 -10.25 -3.48 -7.15
C ARG A 47 -11.00 -3.45 -5.83
N TYR A 48 -10.91 -2.37 -5.07
CA TYR A 48 -11.61 -2.18 -3.80
C TYR A 48 -13.14 -2.15 -4.02
N LEU A 49 -13.62 -1.33 -4.93
CA LEU A 49 -15.04 -1.24 -5.26
C LEU A 49 -15.59 -2.55 -5.81
N ARG A 50 -14.82 -3.26 -6.63
CA ARG A 50 -15.23 -4.60 -7.10
C ARG A 50 -15.39 -5.59 -5.96
N LEU A 51 -14.44 -5.62 -5.03
CA LEU A 51 -14.54 -6.47 -3.84
C LEU A 51 -15.77 -6.10 -3.01
N MET A 52 -15.94 -4.81 -2.74
CA MET A 52 -17.05 -4.30 -1.96
C MET A 52 -18.41 -4.63 -2.60
N ASN A 53 -18.59 -4.28 -3.88
CA ASN A 53 -19.88 -4.33 -4.54
C ASN A 53 -20.24 -5.73 -5.02
N ARG A 54 -19.27 -6.54 -5.49
CA ARG A 54 -19.54 -7.83 -6.14
C ARG A 54 -19.38 -9.03 -5.23
N VAL A 55 -18.66 -8.88 -4.13
CA VAL A 55 -18.39 -9.98 -3.20
C VAL A 55 -19.05 -9.72 -1.86
N ILE A 56 -18.75 -8.57 -1.25
CA ILE A 56 -19.15 -8.30 0.14
C ILE A 56 -20.63 -7.92 0.22
N ARG A 57 -21.09 -6.97 -0.60
CA ARG A 57 -22.48 -6.47 -0.57
C ARG A 57 -23.48 -7.33 -1.33
N THR A 58 -23.03 -8.24 -2.17
CA THR A 58 -23.90 -9.00 -3.08
C THR A 58 -24.16 -10.39 -2.53
N GLY A 59 -25.41 -10.71 -2.21
CA GLY A 59 -25.82 -12.06 -1.86
C GLY A 59 -25.78 -12.36 -0.36
N VAL A 60 -24.89 -13.27 0.08
CA VAL A 60 -24.82 -13.71 1.48
C VAL A 60 -24.06 -12.69 2.33
N LYS A 61 -24.31 -12.68 3.65
CA LYS A 61 -23.55 -11.86 4.61
C LYS A 61 -22.10 -12.36 4.70
N THR A 62 -21.25 -11.83 3.85
CA THR A 62 -19.85 -12.25 3.74
C THR A 62 -19.03 -11.69 4.90
N LYS A 63 -18.40 -12.58 5.67
CA LYS A 63 -17.41 -12.19 6.66
C LYS A 63 -16.06 -11.92 5.97
N VAL A 64 -15.32 -10.94 6.46
CA VAL A 64 -14.02 -10.57 5.89
C VAL A 64 -12.93 -10.75 6.94
N LEU A 65 -11.94 -11.58 6.60
CA LEU A 65 -10.72 -11.73 7.39
C LEU A 65 -9.54 -11.14 6.59
N MET A 66 -8.87 -10.18 7.19
CA MET A 66 -7.74 -9.50 6.56
C MET A 66 -6.44 -9.85 7.25
N LEU A 67 -5.43 -10.21 6.46
CA LEU A 67 -4.09 -10.51 6.92
C LEU A 67 -3.13 -9.47 6.34
N SER A 68 -2.35 -8.83 7.19
CA SER A 68 -1.32 -7.88 6.76
C SER A 68 -0.24 -7.72 7.82
N ALA A 69 1.01 -7.64 7.41
CA ALA A 69 2.11 -7.24 8.28
C ALA A 69 2.16 -5.72 8.50
N THR A 70 1.58 -4.92 7.59
CA THR A 70 1.65 -3.45 7.57
C THR A 70 0.28 -2.85 7.20
N PRO A 71 -0.73 -2.95 8.07
CA PRO A 71 -2.09 -2.47 7.78
C PRO A 71 -2.14 -0.95 7.60
N VAL A 72 -1.23 -0.23 8.26
CA VAL A 72 -1.05 1.22 8.13
C VAL A 72 0.30 1.48 7.46
N ASN A 73 0.32 2.30 6.43
CA ASN A 73 1.57 2.73 5.79
C ASN A 73 1.94 4.15 6.25
N ASN A 74 1.21 5.17 5.78
CA ASN A 74 1.49 6.57 6.10
C ASN A 74 0.30 7.29 6.74
N ARG A 75 -0.89 6.71 6.66
CA ARG A 75 -2.13 7.35 7.12
C ARG A 75 -3.03 6.35 7.83
N PHE A 76 -3.68 6.79 8.88
CA PHE A 76 -4.69 5.96 9.56
C PHE A 76 -5.92 5.71 8.70
N VAL A 77 -6.19 6.56 7.71
CA VAL A 77 -7.23 6.31 6.71
C VAL A 77 -6.99 5.01 5.91
N ASP A 78 -5.73 4.58 5.78
CA ASP A 78 -5.38 3.31 5.14
C ASP A 78 -6.02 2.12 5.88
N LEU A 79 -6.03 2.17 7.22
CA LEU A 79 -6.67 1.16 8.06
C LEU A 79 -8.19 1.31 8.02
N ARG A 80 -8.72 2.53 8.11
CA ARG A 80 -10.16 2.78 8.00
C ARG A 80 -10.74 2.18 6.72
N ASN A 81 -10.10 2.43 5.58
CA ASN A 81 -10.56 1.90 4.30
C ASN A 81 -10.54 0.37 4.26
N GLN A 82 -9.56 -0.26 4.91
CA GLN A 82 -9.56 -1.73 5.03
C GLN A 82 -10.71 -2.19 5.92
N LEU A 83 -10.94 -1.55 7.06
CA LEU A 83 -12.02 -1.90 7.96
C LEU A 83 -13.41 -1.73 7.33
N GLU A 84 -13.60 -0.76 6.43
CA GLU A 84 -14.84 -0.57 5.68
C GLU A 84 -15.27 -1.84 4.92
N LEU A 85 -14.32 -2.68 4.51
CA LEU A 85 -14.63 -3.97 3.88
C LEU A 85 -15.32 -4.93 4.85
N ALA A 86 -15.02 -4.85 6.14
CA ALA A 86 -15.59 -5.75 7.15
C ALA A 86 -17.01 -5.38 7.57
N TYR A 87 -17.41 -4.13 7.40
CA TYR A 87 -18.76 -3.65 7.72
C TYR A 87 -19.52 -3.08 6.50
N GLU A 88 -19.19 -3.59 5.32
CA GLU A 88 -19.89 -3.31 4.05
C GLU A 88 -19.92 -1.83 3.65
N GLY A 89 -18.98 -1.02 4.21
CA GLY A 89 -18.93 0.43 4.03
C GLY A 89 -19.97 1.20 4.85
N ASP A 90 -20.69 0.54 5.76
CA ASP A 90 -21.61 1.18 6.69
C ASP A 90 -20.98 1.33 8.08
N SER A 91 -20.36 2.48 8.33
CA SER A 91 -19.67 2.78 9.60
C SER A 91 -20.59 2.75 10.82
N LYS A 92 -21.93 2.87 10.64
CA LYS A 92 -22.89 2.77 11.73
C LYS A 92 -22.93 1.38 12.34
N GLN A 93 -22.79 0.34 11.53
CA GLN A 93 -22.77 -1.05 12.03
C GLN A 93 -21.63 -1.30 13.02
N LEU A 94 -20.47 -0.66 12.80
CA LEU A 94 -19.35 -0.79 13.73
C LEU A 94 -19.55 0.13 14.95
N HIS A 95 -20.03 1.35 14.75
CA HIS A 95 -20.32 2.29 15.82
C HIS A 95 -21.34 1.74 16.82
N ASP A 96 -22.42 1.12 16.33
CA ASP A 96 -23.46 0.55 17.18
C ASP A 96 -22.99 -0.66 18.02
N LYS A 97 -21.94 -1.34 17.55
CA LYS A 97 -21.32 -2.48 18.27
C LYS A 97 -20.25 -2.05 19.28
N LEU A 98 -19.61 -0.95 19.00
CA LEU A 98 -18.57 -0.36 19.84
C LEU A 98 -19.23 0.83 20.54
N GLU A 99 -19.32 0.81 21.83
CA GLU A 99 -19.90 1.89 22.63
C GLU A 99 -19.03 3.18 22.60
N THR A 100 -18.53 3.53 21.39
CA THR A 100 -17.68 4.70 21.19
C THR A 100 -18.51 5.98 21.23
N LYS A 101 -17.95 7.04 21.80
CA LYS A 101 -18.62 8.36 21.90
C LYS A 101 -18.68 9.09 20.56
N ARG A 102 -17.81 8.72 19.62
CA ARG A 102 -17.65 9.37 18.31
C ARG A 102 -17.85 8.37 17.20
N THR A 103 -18.19 8.87 16.02
CA THR A 103 -18.29 8.04 14.82
C THR A 103 -16.91 7.53 14.42
N ILE A 104 -16.86 6.39 13.74
CA ILE A 104 -15.61 5.78 13.26
C ILE A 104 -14.79 6.76 12.41
N ASP A 105 -15.47 7.53 11.55
CA ASP A 105 -14.84 8.54 10.71
C ASP A 105 -14.19 9.68 11.51
N GLU A 106 -14.83 10.12 12.58
CA GLU A 106 -14.29 11.14 13.47
C GLU A 106 -13.09 10.62 14.25
N ILE A 107 -13.16 9.36 14.74
CA ILE A 107 -12.06 8.71 15.46
C ILE A 107 -10.81 8.67 14.57
N PHE A 108 -10.93 8.16 13.35
CA PHE A 108 -9.79 8.05 12.43
C PHE A 108 -9.27 9.41 11.97
N ARG A 109 -10.15 10.39 11.75
CA ARG A 109 -9.77 11.77 11.42
C ARG A 109 -8.99 12.42 12.55
N ASN A 110 -9.42 12.22 13.77
CA ASN A 110 -8.76 12.75 14.97
C ASN A 110 -7.40 12.10 15.19
N ALA A 111 -7.32 10.78 15.09
CA ALA A 111 -6.06 10.06 15.16
C ALA A 111 -5.05 10.53 14.10
N GLN A 112 -5.50 10.76 12.86
CA GLN A 112 -4.65 11.30 11.80
C GLN A 112 -4.16 12.71 12.11
N LYS A 113 -5.00 13.57 12.69
CA LYS A 113 -4.62 14.93 13.10
C LYS A 113 -3.54 14.88 14.19
N VAL A 114 -3.72 14.03 15.20
CA VAL A 114 -2.73 13.81 16.27
C VAL A 114 -1.41 13.31 15.68
N PHE A 115 -1.44 12.31 14.79
CA PHE A 115 -0.26 11.80 14.13
C PHE A 115 0.48 12.86 13.32
N ASN A 116 -0.25 13.70 12.58
CA ASN A 116 0.35 14.78 11.80
C ASN A 116 0.99 15.86 12.69
N GLN A 117 0.42 16.12 13.86
CA GLN A 117 1.00 17.03 14.84
C GLN A 117 2.26 16.44 15.48
N TRP A 118 2.20 15.17 15.88
CA TRP A 118 3.33 14.44 16.43
C TRP A 118 4.51 14.37 15.44
N ASN A 119 4.23 14.15 14.16
CA ASN A 119 5.26 14.06 13.13
C ASN A 119 5.98 15.40 12.84
N LYS A 120 5.43 16.51 13.33
CA LYS A 120 6.04 17.85 13.22
C LYS A 120 6.89 18.22 14.43
N GLN A 121 6.89 17.39 15.49
CA GLN A 121 7.70 17.60 16.67
C GLN A 121 9.18 17.34 16.38
N ASP A 122 10.06 17.89 17.22
CA ASP A 122 11.49 17.66 17.14
C ASP A 122 11.84 16.18 17.43
N ASP A 123 12.94 15.70 16.87
CA ASP A 123 13.34 14.28 16.96
C ASP A 123 13.46 13.77 18.42
N GLY A 124 13.79 14.62 19.37
CA GLY A 124 13.87 14.28 20.80
C GLY A 124 12.53 14.04 21.49
N GLU A 125 11.47 14.69 21.02
CA GLU A 125 10.11 14.59 21.57
C GLU A 125 9.26 13.55 20.84
N ARG A 126 9.67 13.17 19.64
CA ARG A 126 8.96 12.23 18.77
C ARG A 126 9.20 10.79 19.18
N THR A 127 8.62 10.41 20.31
CA THR A 127 8.67 9.02 20.81
C THR A 127 7.35 8.29 20.61
N THR A 128 7.40 6.96 20.55
CA THR A 128 6.19 6.13 20.49
C THR A 128 5.27 6.39 21.67
N ASP A 129 5.83 6.58 22.85
CA ASP A 129 5.06 6.83 24.08
C ASP A 129 4.32 8.18 24.02
N SER A 130 4.94 9.22 23.46
CA SER A 130 4.28 10.52 23.28
C SER A 130 3.12 10.43 22.30
N LEU A 131 3.25 9.66 21.22
CA LEU A 131 2.16 9.41 20.29
C LEU A 131 1.01 8.65 20.95
N LEU A 132 1.31 7.53 21.61
CA LEU A 132 0.29 6.71 22.27
C LEU A 132 -0.51 7.48 23.33
N LYS A 133 0.15 8.34 24.10
CA LYS A 133 -0.52 9.21 25.10
C LYS A 133 -1.41 10.29 24.46
N SER A 134 -1.12 10.67 23.25
CA SER A 134 -1.87 11.71 22.53
C SER A 134 -3.07 11.17 21.75
N LEU A 135 -3.11 9.86 21.47
CA LEU A 135 -4.23 9.21 20.82
C LEU A 135 -5.39 9.02 21.78
N ASP A 136 -6.62 9.14 21.27
CA ASP A 136 -7.85 9.00 22.02
C ASP A 136 -8.12 7.54 22.41
N PHE A 137 -8.79 7.34 23.54
CA PHE A 137 -9.24 6.03 24.02
C PHE A 137 -10.12 5.33 23.00
N ASP A 138 -11.07 6.04 22.37
CA ASP A 138 -11.98 5.49 21.34
C ASP A 138 -11.20 4.85 20.18
N PHE A 139 -10.03 5.41 19.82
CA PHE A 139 -9.19 4.83 18.76
C PHE A 139 -8.62 3.46 19.14
N PHE A 140 -8.18 3.31 20.38
CA PHE A 140 -7.69 2.03 20.89
C PHE A 140 -8.82 1.00 21.01
N GLU A 141 -10.00 1.42 21.46
CA GLU A 141 -11.16 0.55 21.57
C GLU A 141 -11.57 -0.02 20.19
N VAL A 142 -11.59 0.82 19.16
CA VAL A 142 -11.81 0.35 17.79
C VAL A 142 -10.74 -0.65 17.36
N LEU A 143 -9.46 -0.36 17.61
CA LEU A 143 -8.38 -1.26 17.22
C LEU A 143 -8.48 -2.62 17.93
N ASP A 144 -8.66 -2.63 19.23
CA ASP A 144 -8.71 -3.85 20.04
C ASP A 144 -9.90 -4.73 19.65
N SER A 145 -11.01 -4.11 19.24
CA SER A 145 -12.23 -4.84 18.84
C SER A 145 -12.13 -5.51 17.47
N VAL A 146 -11.34 -4.93 16.54
CA VAL A 146 -11.31 -5.39 15.14
C VAL A 146 -9.97 -5.94 14.70
N THR A 147 -8.92 -5.85 15.54
CA THR A 147 -7.59 -6.31 15.15
C THR A 147 -7.02 -7.32 16.15
N ILE A 148 -6.28 -8.28 15.61
CA ILE A 148 -5.49 -9.23 16.38
C ILE A 148 -4.03 -8.98 16.05
N ALA A 149 -3.38 -8.09 16.83
CA ALA A 149 -1.96 -7.80 16.66
C ALA A 149 -1.08 -8.80 17.41
N ARG A 150 -0.10 -9.38 16.73
CA ARG A 150 0.88 -10.30 17.31
C ARG A 150 2.28 -9.93 16.84
N SER A 151 3.07 -9.37 17.74
CA SER A 151 4.51 -9.18 17.54
C SER A 151 5.30 -10.32 18.21
N ARG A 152 6.55 -10.53 17.80
CA ARG A 152 7.43 -11.51 18.50
C ARG A 152 7.51 -11.24 19.99
N ARG A 153 7.69 -9.98 20.41
CA ARG A 153 7.70 -9.58 21.82
C ARG A 153 6.41 -9.91 22.55
N HIS A 154 5.25 -9.75 21.87
CA HIS A 154 3.97 -10.13 22.44
C HIS A 154 3.88 -11.64 22.65
N ILE A 155 4.32 -12.43 21.65
CA ILE A 155 4.34 -13.89 21.73
C ILE A 155 5.27 -14.34 22.86
N GLU A 156 6.51 -13.82 22.93
CA GLU A 156 7.47 -14.13 23.99
C GLU A 156 6.95 -13.83 25.39
N LYS A 157 6.16 -12.76 25.53
CA LYS A 157 5.66 -12.31 26.84
C LYS A 157 4.44 -13.10 27.32
N TYR A 158 3.54 -13.49 26.41
CA TYR A 158 2.21 -13.98 26.78
C TYR A 158 1.94 -15.44 26.38
N TYR A 159 2.81 -16.07 25.62
CA TYR A 159 2.65 -17.45 25.17
C TYR A 159 3.68 -18.36 25.83
N ASN A 160 3.35 -19.66 25.91
CA ASN A 160 4.27 -20.66 26.44
C ASN A 160 5.40 -20.95 25.45
N MET A 161 6.55 -20.32 25.66
CA MET A 161 7.72 -20.49 24.78
C MET A 161 8.30 -21.92 24.83
N GLY A 162 7.97 -22.71 25.85
CA GLY A 162 8.36 -24.12 25.91
C GLY A 162 7.70 -24.96 24.82
N GLU A 163 6.49 -24.60 24.39
CA GLU A 163 5.74 -25.30 23.32
C GLU A 163 6.04 -24.74 21.92
N ILE A 164 6.26 -23.42 21.83
CA ILE A 164 6.46 -22.72 20.56
C ILE A 164 7.93 -22.76 20.13
N GLY A 165 8.86 -22.83 21.09
CA GLY A 165 10.29 -22.67 20.86
C GLY A 165 10.75 -21.20 20.90
N SER A 166 12.05 -20.97 20.84
CA SER A 166 12.62 -19.62 20.83
C SER A 166 12.67 -19.05 19.41
N PHE A 167 12.40 -17.76 19.27
CA PHE A 167 12.63 -17.08 18.01
C PHE A 167 14.14 -16.98 17.73
N PRO A 168 14.57 -17.13 16.45
CA PRO A 168 15.96 -16.98 16.08
C PRO A 168 16.45 -15.56 16.38
N GLU A 169 17.71 -15.47 16.82
CA GLU A 169 18.37 -14.20 17.08
C GLU A 169 18.47 -13.38 15.79
N ARG A 170 18.20 -12.08 15.89
CA ARG A 170 18.40 -11.15 14.76
C ARG A 170 19.85 -10.73 14.71
N LEU A 171 20.59 -11.29 13.76
CA LEU A 171 21.93 -10.82 13.42
C LEU A 171 21.87 -9.50 12.63
N LYS A 172 22.97 -8.77 12.63
CA LYS A 172 23.11 -7.60 11.77
C LYS A 172 22.99 -8.02 10.29
N PRO A 173 22.26 -7.27 9.45
CA PRO A 173 22.18 -7.58 8.04
C PRO A 173 23.57 -7.59 7.39
N LEU A 174 23.88 -8.67 6.68
CA LEU A 174 25.07 -8.75 5.84
C LEU A 174 24.68 -8.37 4.42
N SER A 175 25.17 -7.23 3.94
CA SER A 175 24.94 -6.81 2.57
C SER A 175 25.91 -7.49 1.63
N LEU A 176 25.44 -8.46 0.87
CA LEU A 176 26.18 -9.10 -0.19
C LEU A 176 25.85 -8.42 -1.53
N ARG A 177 26.87 -8.18 -2.33
CA ARG A 177 26.75 -7.63 -3.69
C ARG A 177 27.33 -8.63 -4.69
N PRO A 178 26.64 -9.74 -4.94
CA PRO A 178 27.11 -10.74 -5.89
C PRO A 178 27.11 -10.16 -7.30
N ARG A 179 27.96 -10.70 -8.15
CA ARG A 179 27.87 -10.45 -9.59
C ARG A 179 26.59 -11.11 -10.11
N LEU A 180 25.96 -10.50 -11.11
CA LEU A 180 24.75 -11.06 -11.74
C LEU A 180 25.05 -12.33 -12.53
N SER A 181 26.28 -12.48 -13.00
CA SER A 181 26.74 -13.61 -13.78
C SER A 181 28.26 -13.78 -13.62
N ASP A 182 28.74 -15.02 -13.71
CA ASP A 182 30.17 -15.36 -13.77
C ASP A 182 30.71 -15.32 -15.21
N LEU A 183 29.88 -15.00 -16.20
CA LEU A 183 30.29 -14.84 -17.58
C LEU A 183 31.09 -13.56 -17.75
N GLU A 184 32.29 -13.64 -18.35
CA GLU A 184 33.21 -12.51 -18.52
C GLU A 184 32.60 -11.36 -19.33
N ASN A 185 31.69 -11.65 -20.26
CA ASN A 185 31.04 -10.67 -21.13
C ASN A 185 29.64 -10.27 -20.66
N ALA A 186 29.20 -10.66 -19.47
CA ALA A 186 27.89 -10.29 -18.97
C ALA A 186 27.91 -8.89 -18.38
N ILE A 187 26.93 -8.08 -18.76
CA ILE A 187 26.72 -6.74 -18.23
C ILE A 187 26.50 -6.85 -16.71
N ASN A 188 27.28 -6.08 -15.95
CA ASN A 188 27.12 -6.04 -14.50
C ASN A 188 26.00 -5.08 -14.07
N TYR A 189 25.60 -5.16 -12.80
CA TYR A 189 24.50 -4.34 -12.26
C TYR A 189 24.77 -2.83 -12.37
N SER A 190 26.01 -2.41 -12.17
CA SER A 190 26.41 -1.00 -12.27
C SER A 190 26.30 -0.48 -13.70
N GLU A 191 26.68 -1.28 -14.68
CA GLU A 191 26.55 -0.93 -16.09
C GLU A 191 25.07 -0.82 -16.51
N ILE A 192 24.22 -1.75 -16.04
CA ILE A 192 22.76 -1.67 -16.29
C ILE A 192 22.21 -0.38 -15.66
N TYR A 193 22.62 -0.06 -14.42
CA TYR A 193 22.21 1.17 -13.77
C TYR A 193 22.62 2.41 -14.56
N GLU A 194 23.87 2.49 -15.02
CA GLU A 194 24.36 3.60 -15.84
C GLU A 194 23.58 3.74 -17.16
N GLN A 195 23.27 2.64 -17.80
CA GLN A 195 22.46 2.65 -19.02
C GLN A 195 21.02 3.10 -18.74
N LEU A 196 20.39 2.63 -17.68
CA LEU A 196 19.07 3.07 -17.26
C LEU A 196 19.04 4.57 -16.93
N MET A 197 20.10 5.10 -16.32
CA MET A 197 20.20 6.53 -16.03
C MET A 197 20.35 7.40 -17.27
N LYS A 198 20.85 6.84 -18.37
CA LYS A 198 20.94 7.51 -19.68
C LYS A 198 19.60 7.52 -20.46
N LEU A 199 18.65 6.67 -20.08
CA LEU A 199 17.33 6.66 -20.72
C LEU A 199 16.59 7.97 -20.42
N ASN A 200 16.13 8.62 -21.45
CA ASN A 200 15.39 9.88 -21.30
C ASN A 200 14.03 9.67 -20.68
N LEU A 201 13.39 8.50 -20.91
CA LEU A 201 12.04 8.20 -20.40
C LEU A 201 11.08 9.36 -20.66
N SER A 202 11.03 9.81 -21.93
CA SER A 202 10.35 11.04 -22.39
C SER A 202 8.88 11.11 -22.00
N VAL A 203 8.21 9.96 -21.87
CA VAL A 203 6.82 9.88 -21.39
C VAL A 203 6.64 10.47 -19.98
N TYR A 204 7.70 10.46 -19.16
CA TYR A 204 7.66 10.96 -17.77
C TYR A 204 8.22 12.37 -17.61
N ILE A 205 8.82 12.93 -18.66
CA ILE A 205 9.37 14.29 -18.70
C ILE A 205 8.88 15.06 -19.94
N PRO A 206 7.56 15.13 -20.19
CA PRO A 206 7.05 15.76 -21.40
C PRO A 206 7.43 17.24 -21.52
N THR A 207 7.71 17.94 -20.42
CA THR A 207 8.11 19.37 -20.45
C THR A 207 9.44 19.59 -21.17
N ASP A 208 10.36 18.64 -21.17
CA ASP A 208 11.64 18.75 -21.87
C ASP A 208 11.47 18.76 -23.42
N PHE A 209 10.30 18.34 -23.92
CA PHE A 209 9.97 18.26 -25.35
C PHE A 209 8.98 19.33 -25.81
N ILE A 210 8.58 20.26 -24.93
CA ILE A 210 7.69 21.39 -25.24
C ILE A 210 8.54 22.58 -25.65
N PHE A 211 8.17 23.23 -26.77
CA PHE A 211 8.82 24.48 -27.15
C PHE A 211 8.71 25.53 -26.06
N PRO A 212 9.79 26.29 -25.74
CA PRO A 212 9.79 27.30 -24.69
C PRO A 212 8.65 28.30 -24.80
N SER A 213 8.25 28.66 -26.01
CA SER A 213 7.11 29.57 -26.31
C SER A 213 5.75 29.01 -25.88
N GLN A 214 5.61 27.72 -25.71
CA GLN A 214 4.37 27.04 -25.32
C GLN A 214 4.36 26.63 -23.83
N LEU A 215 5.49 26.70 -23.16
CA LEU A 215 5.65 26.24 -21.77
C LEU A 215 4.68 26.97 -20.81
N ALA A 216 4.41 28.25 -21.04
CA ALA A 216 3.50 29.05 -20.24
C ALA A 216 2.05 28.51 -20.20
N LYS A 217 1.61 27.77 -21.25
CA LYS A 217 0.27 27.17 -21.31
C LYS A 217 0.11 25.96 -20.38
N TYR A 218 1.23 25.34 -20.01
CA TYR A 218 1.27 24.11 -19.22
C TYR A 218 1.77 24.31 -17.80
N VAL A 219 2.10 25.58 -17.44
CA VAL A 219 2.46 25.93 -16.06
C VAL A 219 1.18 26.26 -15.30
N ASP A 220 0.77 25.32 -14.46
CA ASP A 220 -0.33 25.57 -13.52
C ASP A 220 0.20 26.45 -12.37
N GLN A 221 -0.25 27.72 -12.33
CA GLN A 221 0.16 28.71 -11.34
C GLN A 221 -0.33 28.38 -9.93
N SER A 222 -1.23 27.40 -9.77
CA SER A 222 -1.80 27.01 -8.48
C SER A 222 -0.93 26.04 -7.68
N ILE A 223 0.08 25.41 -8.31
CA ILE A 223 0.94 24.42 -7.65
C ILE A 223 2.35 24.96 -7.54
N ASN A 224 2.75 25.34 -6.33
CA ASN A 224 4.09 25.87 -5.97
C ASN A 224 5.25 24.86 -6.15
N ILE A 225 5.02 23.73 -6.81
CA ILE A 225 6.05 22.71 -7.09
C ILE A 225 6.50 22.91 -8.53
N ASN A 226 7.76 23.21 -8.71
CA ASN A 226 8.41 23.25 -10.02
C ASN A 226 8.13 21.93 -10.78
N ARG A 227 7.30 22.02 -11.84
CA ARG A 227 6.87 20.87 -12.65
C ARG A 227 8.05 20.08 -13.18
N ALA A 228 9.09 20.75 -13.64
CA ALA A 228 10.32 20.12 -14.09
C ALA A 228 10.98 19.27 -12.98
N GLY A 229 11.03 19.75 -11.75
CA GLY A 229 11.53 19.01 -10.61
C GLY A 229 10.68 17.77 -10.30
N ARG A 230 9.36 17.85 -10.46
CA ARG A 230 8.45 16.71 -10.30
C ARG A 230 8.66 15.65 -11.38
N GLU A 231 8.79 16.06 -12.63
CA GLU A 231 9.04 15.17 -13.76
C GLU A 231 10.38 14.45 -13.60
N GLN A 232 11.42 15.16 -13.21
CA GLN A 232 12.73 14.56 -12.89
C GLN A 232 12.65 13.58 -11.73
N GLY A 233 11.85 13.88 -10.70
CA GLY A 233 11.57 12.96 -9.60
C GLY A 233 10.89 11.67 -10.07
N ILE A 234 9.88 11.79 -10.94
CA ILE A 234 9.17 10.64 -11.54
C ILE A 234 10.13 9.80 -12.39
N ARG A 235 10.95 10.41 -13.22
CA ARG A 235 11.97 9.72 -14.03
C ARG A 235 12.90 8.89 -13.15
N ARG A 236 13.44 9.48 -12.08
CA ARG A 236 14.31 8.76 -11.13
C ARG A 236 13.57 7.60 -10.46
N LEU A 237 12.33 7.81 -10.05
CA LEU A 237 11.50 6.77 -9.45
C LEU A 237 11.27 5.60 -10.43
N MET A 238 11.04 5.90 -11.70
CA MET A 238 10.86 4.87 -12.72
C MET A 238 12.14 4.07 -12.96
N SER A 239 13.31 4.73 -13.00
CA SER A 239 14.60 4.03 -13.08
C SER A 239 14.81 3.08 -11.89
N ILE A 240 14.50 3.52 -10.68
CA ILE A 240 14.56 2.67 -9.47
C ILE A 240 13.58 1.49 -9.57
N ASN A 241 12.37 1.71 -10.08
CA ASN A 241 11.38 0.65 -10.25
C ASN A 241 11.82 -0.39 -11.29
N LEU A 242 12.49 0.03 -12.36
CA LEU A 242 13.08 -0.90 -13.34
C LEU A 242 14.17 -1.75 -12.70
N LEU A 243 15.06 -1.17 -11.87
CA LEU A 243 16.07 -1.92 -11.13
C LEU A 243 15.44 -2.94 -10.15
N LYS A 244 14.41 -2.55 -9.40
CA LYS A 244 13.68 -3.48 -8.54
C LYS A 244 13.02 -4.63 -9.31
N ARG A 245 12.59 -4.36 -10.54
CA ARG A 245 12.11 -5.41 -11.43
C ARG A 245 13.21 -6.38 -11.83
N LEU A 246 14.40 -5.87 -12.12
CA LEU A 246 15.57 -6.70 -12.43
C LEU A 246 15.97 -7.58 -11.24
N GLU A 247 15.97 -7.04 -10.02
CA GLU A 247 16.22 -7.80 -8.79
C GLU A 247 15.22 -8.92 -8.57
N SER A 248 13.97 -8.69 -8.94
CA SER A 248 12.90 -9.68 -8.80
C SER A 248 12.97 -10.76 -9.89
N SER A 249 13.18 -10.38 -11.15
CA SER A 249 13.23 -11.29 -12.30
C SER A 249 13.78 -10.58 -13.54
N VAL A 250 14.79 -11.18 -14.17
CA VAL A 250 15.35 -10.70 -15.44
C VAL A 250 14.27 -10.67 -16.54
N GLU A 251 13.42 -11.67 -16.62
CA GLU A 251 12.34 -11.72 -17.61
C GLU A 251 11.29 -10.62 -17.36
N SER A 252 10.91 -10.37 -16.11
CA SER A 252 10.01 -9.26 -15.77
C SER A 252 10.61 -7.91 -16.14
N PHE A 253 11.92 -7.75 -15.95
CA PHE A 253 12.64 -6.55 -16.37
C PHE A 253 12.60 -6.39 -17.89
N ARG A 254 12.99 -7.42 -18.65
CA ARG A 254 12.98 -7.43 -20.11
C ARG A 254 11.61 -7.04 -20.69
N LEU A 255 10.54 -7.66 -20.17
CA LEU A 255 9.17 -7.37 -20.60
C LEU A 255 8.73 -5.94 -20.24
N THR A 256 9.21 -5.41 -19.12
CA THR A 256 8.85 -4.06 -18.69
C THR A 256 9.58 -3.00 -19.53
N VAL A 257 10.88 -3.18 -19.77
CA VAL A 257 11.67 -2.26 -20.62
C VAL A 257 11.14 -2.25 -22.05
N GLY A 258 10.74 -3.41 -22.59
CA GLY A 258 10.17 -3.47 -23.93
C GLY A 258 8.78 -2.82 -24.09
N ARG A 259 8.15 -2.38 -22.97
CA ARG A 259 6.85 -1.69 -22.99
C ARG A 259 6.95 -0.19 -22.68
N VAL A 260 8.07 0.25 -22.20
CA VAL A 260 8.39 1.66 -21.89
C VAL A 260 9.08 2.32 -23.07
#